data_9f25fb3810cf4c8723dedf2838ffdf2a
#
_entry.id   9f25fb3810cf4c8723dedf2838ffdf2a
#
_cell.length_a   1.000
_cell.length_b   1.000
_cell.length_c   1.000
_cell.angle_alpha   90.00
_cell.angle_beta   90.00
_cell.angle_gamma   90.00
#
_symmetry.space_group_name_H-M   'P 1'
#
loop_
_entity.id
_entity.type
_entity.pdbx_description
1 polymer ?
#
loop_
_entity_poly.entity_id
_entity_poly.type
_entity_poly.pdbx_seq_one_letter_code
_entity_poly.pdbx_strand_id
1 'polypeptide(L)'
;MAKTYYKYYQPNNKDLKDNYGDCVIRALTKVMKKEWPEVFEDLLPYARMLQCMPNGKPCYEAYLRDNGFEYHGISNKKGSKRPTVKQFAMEHSGTYYLRVANHCVAVVDHNYFDTWDSGDCCLYGYWEKL
;
A
#
# COMPACT_ATOMS: atom_id res chain seq x y z
N MET A 1 8.97 -14.94 -22.83
CA MET A 1 8.47 -15.32 -21.49
C MET A 1 7.86 -14.11 -20.80
N ALA A 2 6.66 -14.26 -20.31
CA ALA A 2 5.99 -13.17 -19.60
C ALA A 2 6.66 -12.93 -18.25
N LYS A 3 6.93 -11.67 -17.94
CA LYS A 3 7.42 -11.30 -16.61
C LYS A 3 6.25 -11.29 -15.64
N THR A 4 6.48 -11.82 -14.43
CA THR A 4 5.52 -11.74 -13.35
C THR A 4 5.97 -10.62 -12.43
N TYR A 5 5.08 -9.64 -12.24
CA TYR A 5 5.36 -8.50 -11.37
C TYR A 5 4.78 -8.70 -9.98
N TYR A 6 3.95 -9.72 -9.81
CA TYR A 6 3.37 -10.07 -8.53
C TYR A 6 4.36 -10.85 -7.67
N LYS A 7 4.47 -10.45 -6.39
CA LYS A 7 5.26 -11.17 -5.38
C LYS A 7 4.38 -11.43 -4.17
N TYR A 8 4.22 -12.69 -3.80
CA TYR A 8 3.53 -13.02 -2.56
C TYR A 8 4.30 -12.41 -1.37
N TYR A 9 3.58 -11.74 -0.48
CA TYR A 9 4.20 -11.07 0.64
C TYR A 9 3.28 -11.09 1.85
N GLN A 10 3.69 -11.77 2.91
CA GLN A 10 2.97 -11.82 4.17
C GLN A 10 3.95 -11.51 5.31
N PRO A 11 4.03 -10.22 5.73
CA PRO A 11 4.96 -9.81 6.78
C PRO A 11 4.49 -10.17 8.19
N ASN A 12 3.22 -10.54 8.35
CA ASN A 12 2.72 -10.98 9.65
C ASN A 12 3.14 -12.44 9.84
N ASN A 13 4.09 -12.68 10.76
CA ASN A 13 4.66 -14.00 10.95
C ASN A 13 3.87 -14.86 11.95
N LYS A 14 2.67 -14.43 12.32
CA LYS A 14 1.79 -15.21 13.17
C LYS A 14 0.95 -16.17 12.35
N ASP A 15 0.42 -17.18 12.99
CA ASP A 15 -0.36 -18.24 12.35
C ASP A 15 -1.80 -17.77 12.06
N LEU A 16 -1.93 -16.67 11.37
CA LEU A 16 -3.20 -16.04 11.05
C LEU A 16 -3.56 -16.26 9.59
N LYS A 17 -4.86 -16.21 9.31
CA LYS A 17 -5.35 -16.35 7.94
C LYS A 17 -5.06 -15.09 7.13
N ASP A 18 -4.91 -15.27 5.82
CA ASP A 18 -4.58 -14.18 4.91
C ASP A 18 -5.68 -13.12 4.83
N ASN A 19 -6.91 -13.44 5.22
CA ASN A 19 -8.01 -12.48 5.20
C ASN A 19 -8.18 -11.70 6.51
N TYR A 20 -7.12 -11.56 7.26
CA TYR A 20 -7.16 -10.90 8.56
C TYR A 20 -7.47 -9.40 8.48
N GLY A 21 -7.33 -8.78 7.32
CA GLY A 21 -7.72 -7.37 7.14
C GLY A 21 -6.63 -6.37 7.50
N ASP A 22 -5.37 -6.74 7.42
CA ASP A 22 -4.25 -5.89 7.76
C ASP A 22 -3.50 -5.35 6.53
N CYS A 23 -4.18 -5.19 5.40
CA CYS A 23 -3.54 -4.78 4.14
C CYS A 23 -2.78 -3.46 4.26
N VAL A 24 -3.27 -2.50 5.05
CA VAL A 24 -2.60 -1.22 5.29
C VAL A 24 -1.23 -1.47 5.92
N ILE A 25 -1.21 -2.26 7.01
CA ILE A 25 0.04 -2.52 7.72
C ILE A 25 0.99 -3.34 6.86
N ARG A 26 0.48 -4.34 6.13
CA ARG A 26 1.33 -5.13 5.23
C ARG A 26 2.01 -4.25 4.18
N ALA A 27 1.25 -3.36 3.53
CA ALA A 27 1.82 -2.46 2.53
C ALA A 27 2.84 -1.51 3.17
N LEU A 28 2.55 -0.98 4.34
CA LEU A 28 3.46 -0.07 5.05
C LEU A 28 4.77 -0.76 5.44
N THR A 29 4.74 -2.02 5.86
CA THR A 29 5.98 -2.74 6.19
C THR A 29 6.92 -2.75 4.99
N LYS A 30 6.39 -2.94 3.79
CA LYS A 30 7.21 -3.02 2.60
C LYS A 30 7.78 -1.65 2.22
N VAL A 31 6.96 -0.61 2.21
CA VAL A 31 7.42 0.72 1.78
C VAL A 31 8.28 1.40 2.83
N MET A 32 8.10 1.09 4.11
CA MET A 32 8.90 1.65 5.20
C MET A 32 10.13 0.82 5.53
N LYS A 33 10.21 -0.41 4.99
CA LYS A 33 11.28 -1.36 5.28
C LYS A 33 11.37 -1.68 6.76
N LYS A 34 10.20 -1.93 7.37
CA LYS A 34 10.08 -2.22 8.81
C LYS A 34 9.30 -3.51 9.00
N GLU A 35 9.37 -4.07 10.20
CA GLU A 35 8.59 -5.25 10.54
C GLU A 35 7.17 -4.86 10.94
N TRP A 36 6.25 -5.81 10.88
CA TRP A 36 4.84 -5.58 11.18
C TRP A 36 4.62 -4.92 12.56
N PRO A 37 5.22 -5.43 13.66
CA PRO A 37 5.02 -4.79 14.97
C PRO A 37 5.56 -3.36 15.03
N GLU A 38 6.66 -3.08 14.35
CA GLU A 38 7.23 -1.73 14.31
C GLU A 38 6.28 -0.74 13.65
N VAL A 39 5.69 -1.13 12.50
CA VAL A 39 4.72 -0.28 11.81
C VAL A 39 3.51 -0.05 12.69
N PHE A 40 3.01 -1.11 13.34
CA PHE A 40 1.87 -0.99 14.23
C PHE A 40 2.15 0.02 15.36
N GLU A 41 3.32 -0.09 15.99
CA GLU A 41 3.72 0.83 17.05
C GLU A 41 3.86 2.27 16.54
N ASP A 42 4.41 2.44 15.33
CA ASP A 42 4.56 3.76 14.72
C ASP A 42 3.20 4.43 14.46
N LEU A 43 2.17 3.63 14.16
CA LEU A 43 0.83 4.15 13.88
C LEU A 43 0.06 4.54 15.14
N LEU A 44 0.39 3.97 16.30
CA LEU A 44 -0.37 4.21 17.53
C LEU A 44 -0.41 5.68 17.96
N PRO A 45 0.69 6.47 17.91
CA PRO A 45 0.61 7.90 18.24
C PRO A 45 -0.38 8.66 17.36
N TYR A 46 -0.40 8.34 16.05
CA TYR A 46 -1.36 8.96 15.14
C TYR A 46 -2.79 8.55 15.47
N ALA A 47 -2.98 7.26 15.78
CA ALA A 47 -4.30 6.77 16.15
C ALA A 47 -4.85 7.50 17.39
N ARG A 48 -4.01 7.69 18.39
CA ARG A 48 -4.40 8.42 19.60
C ARG A 48 -4.71 9.89 19.32
N MET A 49 -3.84 10.54 18.56
CA MET A 49 -3.97 11.97 18.26
C MET A 49 -5.19 12.25 17.37
N LEU A 50 -5.40 11.42 16.38
CA LEU A 50 -6.46 11.61 15.38
C LEU A 50 -7.76 10.89 15.74
N GLN A 51 -7.74 10.10 16.80
CA GLN A 51 -8.88 9.30 17.27
C GLN A 51 -9.45 8.42 16.15
N CYS A 52 -8.56 7.66 15.52
CA CYS A 52 -8.91 6.71 14.48
C CYS A 52 -8.21 5.37 14.74
N MET A 53 -8.62 4.35 14.01
CA MET A 53 -7.94 3.05 14.12
C MET A 53 -6.55 3.14 13.50
N PRO A 54 -5.57 2.35 14.00
CA PRO A 54 -4.20 2.41 13.47
C PRO A 54 -4.12 2.19 11.96
N ASN A 55 -4.98 1.33 11.39
CA ASN A 55 -5.03 1.07 9.96
C ASN A 55 -5.99 2.01 9.23
N GLY A 56 -6.51 3.02 9.91
CA GLY A 56 -7.44 3.97 9.31
C GLY A 56 -6.73 4.95 8.39
N LYS A 57 -7.49 5.45 7.41
CA LYS A 57 -6.95 6.36 6.40
C LYS A 57 -6.26 7.59 7.00
N PRO A 58 -6.85 8.31 7.98
CA PRO A 58 -6.15 9.47 8.54
C PRO A 58 -4.80 9.10 9.13
N CYS A 59 -4.70 7.94 9.79
CA CYS A 59 -3.46 7.49 10.43
C CYS A 59 -2.38 7.18 9.39
N TYR A 60 -2.69 6.34 8.40
CA TYR A 60 -1.64 5.95 7.45
C TYR A 60 -1.24 7.10 6.54
N GLU A 61 -2.17 8.02 6.23
CA GLU A 61 -1.82 9.19 5.43
C GLU A 61 -0.85 10.10 6.17
N ALA A 62 -1.10 10.37 7.45
CA ALA A 62 -0.19 11.17 8.26
C ALA A 62 1.18 10.50 8.39
N TYR A 63 1.19 9.21 8.60
CA TYR A 63 2.42 8.43 8.72
C TYR A 63 3.24 8.47 7.43
N LEU A 64 2.59 8.27 6.29
CA LEU A 64 3.25 8.34 4.99
C LEU A 64 3.82 9.74 4.75
N ARG A 65 3.03 10.78 5.01
CA ARG A 65 3.45 12.15 4.79
C ARG A 65 4.67 12.50 5.65
N ASP A 66 4.65 12.09 6.91
CA ASP A 66 5.74 12.37 7.84
C ASP A 66 7.02 11.60 7.48
N ASN A 67 6.90 10.57 6.67
CA ASN A 67 8.05 9.75 6.26
C ASN A 67 8.48 10.00 4.82
N GLY A 68 8.14 11.16 4.27
CA GLY A 68 8.66 11.59 2.98
C GLY A 68 7.93 11.05 1.77
N PHE A 69 6.66 10.68 1.92
CA PHE A 69 5.83 10.27 0.79
C PHE A 69 4.92 11.42 0.36
N GLU A 70 4.70 11.52 -0.94
CA GLU A 70 3.82 12.51 -1.54
C GLU A 70 2.63 11.83 -2.22
N TYR A 71 1.44 12.37 -2.01
CA TYR A 71 0.22 11.79 -2.56
C TYR A 71 -0.07 12.29 -3.98
N HIS A 72 -0.48 11.38 -4.86
CA HIS A 72 -0.93 11.67 -6.22
C HIS A 72 -2.28 11.00 -6.44
N GLY A 73 -3.30 11.80 -6.74
CA GLY A 73 -4.62 11.26 -7.06
C GLY A 73 -4.69 10.79 -8.50
N ILE A 74 -5.59 9.84 -8.75
CA ILE A 74 -5.86 9.35 -10.11
C ILE A 74 -7.22 9.90 -10.53
N SER A 75 -7.28 10.48 -11.74
CA SER A 75 -8.52 11.05 -12.27
C SER A 75 -9.59 9.96 -12.42
N ASN A 76 -10.81 10.27 -11.96
CA ASN A 76 -11.97 9.39 -12.17
C ASN A 76 -13.00 10.06 -13.06
N LYS A 77 -12.59 11.03 -13.89
CA LYS A 77 -13.49 11.68 -14.82
C LYS A 77 -14.09 10.67 -15.79
N LYS A 78 -15.32 10.91 -16.19
CA LYS A 78 -16.01 10.08 -17.17
C LYS A 78 -15.16 9.99 -18.44
N GLY A 79 -14.92 8.76 -18.91
CA GLY A 79 -14.06 8.50 -20.06
C GLY A 79 -12.59 8.33 -19.74
N SER A 80 -12.16 8.64 -18.53
CA SER A 80 -10.78 8.39 -18.10
C SER A 80 -10.61 6.93 -17.73
N LYS A 81 -9.44 6.38 -18.06
CA LYS A 81 -9.12 5.00 -17.73
C LYS A 81 -8.07 4.99 -16.61
N ARG A 82 -8.44 4.41 -15.46
CA ARG A 82 -7.50 4.29 -14.35
C ARG A 82 -6.52 3.14 -14.62
N PRO A 83 -5.24 3.31 -14.29
CA PRO A 83 -4.29 2.20 -14.40
C PRO A 83 -4.61 1.13 -13.35
N THR A 84 -4.28 -0.11 -13.68
CA THR A 84 -4.32 -1.20 -12.71
C THR A 84 -3.01 -1.21 -11.91
N VAL A 85 -3.01 -1.95 -10.80
CA VAL A 85 -1.80 -2.16 -9.99
C VAL A 85 -0.68 -2.72 -10.87
N LYS A 86 -0.98 -3.71 -11.69
CA LYS A 86 0.01 -4.34 -12.58
C LYS A 86 0.57 -3.34 -13.59
N GLN A 87 -0.29 -2.54 -14.22
CA GLN A 87 0.16 -1.53 -15.16
C GLN A 87 1.06 -0.50 -14.48
N PHE A 88 0.66 -0.06 -13.30
CA PHE A 88 1.47 0.89 -12.54
C PHE A 88 2.84 0.31 -12.20
N ALA A 89 2.87 -0.94 -11.73
CA ALA A 89 4.12 -1.61 -11.39
C ALA A 89 5.04 -1.75 -12.60
N MET A 90 4.48 -2.07 -13.76
CA MET A 90 5.27 -2.21 -14.99
C MET A 90 5.97 -0.91 -15.38
N GLU A 91 5.35 0.23 -15.10
CA GLU A 91 5.82 1.53 -15.57
C GLU A 91 6.62 2.33 -14.54
N HIS A 92 6.71 1.84 -13.29
CA HIS A 92 7.31 2.63 -12.21
C HIS A 92 8.40 1.85 -11.47
N SER A 93 9.59 2.47 -11.39
CA SER A 93 10.61 2.05 -10.44
C SER A 93 10.51 2.94 -9.19
N GLY A 94 11.05 2.50 -8.06
CA GLY A 94 10.97 3.24 -6.81
C GLY A 94 9.98 2.61 -5.85
N THR A 95 9.57 3.37 -4.85
CA THR A 95 8.75 2.85 -3.75
C THR A 95 7.42 3.61 -3.70
N TYR A 96 6.33 2.86 -3.74
CA TYR A 96 4.98 3.43 -3.81
C TYR A 96 4.02 2.66 -2.92
N TYR A 97 3.08 3.40 -2.32
CA TYR A 97 1.96 2.84 -1.57
C TYR A 97 0.70 3.16 -2.37
N LEU A 98 0.04 2.13 -2.88
CA LEU A 98 -1.10 2.27 -3.77
C LEU A 98 -2.41 2.06 -3.02
N ARG A 99 -3.41 2.88 -3.35
CA ARG A 99 -4.75 2.76 -2.81
C ARG A 99 -5.71 2.32 -3.91
N VAL A 100 -6.40 1.22 -3.67
CA VAL A 100 -7.43 0.67 -4.56
C VAL A 100 -8.72 0.48 -3.76
N ALA A 101 -9.76 -0.09 -4.37
CA ALA A 101 -11.05 -0.27 -3.68
C ALA A 101 -10.88 -1.20 -2.47
N ASN A 102 -11.13 -0.66 -1.28
CA ASN A 102 -11.09 -1.39 -0.01
C ASN A 102 -9.78 -2.16 0.24
N HIS A 103 -8.66 -1.65 -0.32
CA HIS A 103 -7.40 -2.39 -0.27
C HIS A 103 -6.22 -1.45 -0.51
N CYS A 104 -5.06 -1.83 0.01
CA CYS A 104 -3.81 -1.10 -0.19
C CYS A 104 -2.71 -2.08 -0.59
N VAL A 105 -1.81 -1.65 -1.46
CA VAL A 105 -0.76 -2.50 -2.03
C VAL A 105 0.54 -1.73 -2.12
N ALA A 106 1.65 -2.38 -1.80
CA ALA A 106 2.98 -1.81 -1.98
C ALA A 106 3.53 -2.17 -3.35
N VAL A 107 4.13 -1.19 -4.02
CA VAL A 107 4.88 -1.41 -5.26
C VAL A 107 6.31 -0.95 -5.04
N VAL A 108 7.26 -1.82 -5.28
CA VAL A 108 8.70 -1.50 -5.18
C VAL A 108 9.40 -2.05 -6.41
N ASP A 109 10.01 -1.16 -7.17
CA ASP A 109 10.85 -1.50 -8.33
C ASP A 109 10.18 -2.51 -9.26
N HIS A 110 9.02 -2.14 -9.80
CA HIS A 110 8.26 -2.90 -10.80
C HIS A 110 7.57 -4.15 -10.26
N ASN A 111 7.54 -4.35 -8.94
CA ASN A 111 6.85 -5.49 -8.34
C ASN A 111 5.79 -5.01 -7.37
N TYR A 112 4.64 -5.67 -7.35
CA TYR A 112 3.62 -5.41 -6.34
C TYR A 112 3.55 -6.58 -5.36
N PHE A 113 3.43 -6.25 -4.08
CA PHE A 113 3.59 -7.19 -2.96
C PHE A 113 2.27 -7.32 -2.22
N ASP A 114 1.74 -8.53 -2.19
CA ASP A 114 0.43 -8.77 -1.60
C ASP A 114 0.29 -10.24 -1.22
N THR A 115 -0.77 -10.56 -0.46
CA THR A 115 -1.10 -11.95 -0.13
C THR A 115 -1.94 -12.63 -1.21
N TRP A 116 -2.40 -11.84 -2.19
CA TRP A 116 -3.12 -12.35 -3.36
C TRP A 116 -2.81 -11.44 -4.53
N ASP A 117 -3.04 -11.93 -5.75
CA ASP A 117 -2.70 -11.17 -6.95
C ASP A 117 -3.74 -10.07 -7.19
N SER A 118 -3.46 -8.87 -6.68
CA SER A 118 -4.32 -7.69 -6.82
C SER A 118 -4.00 -6.87 -8.07
N GLY A 119 -3.29 -7.45 -9.03
CA GLY A 119 -2.80 -6.74 -10.20
C GLY A 119 -3.88 -6.13 -11.09
N ASP A 120 -5.09 -6.69 -11.07
CA ASP A 120 -6.20 -6.19 -11.88
C ASP A 120 -7.02 -5.09 -11.20
N CYS A 121 -6.71 -4.74 -9.95
CA CYS A 121 -7.41 -3.67 -9.24
C CYS A 121 -6.99 -2.31 -9.79
N CYS A 122 -7.96 -1.41 -9.96
CA CYS A 122 -7.71 -0.06 -10.47
C CYS A 122 -7.33 0.89 -9.33
N LEU A 123 -6.40 1.80 -9.60
CA LEU A 123 -5.91 2.75 -8.61
C LEU A 123 -6.90 3.89 -8.39
N TYR A 124 -7.08 4.27 -7.13
CA TYR A 124 -7.71 5.54 -6.77
C TYR A 124 -6.66 6.62 -6.56
N GLY A 125 -5.49 6.25 -6.12
CA GLY A 125 -4.39 7.16 -5.88
C GLY A 125 -3.18 6.40 -5.38
N TYR A 126 -2.07 7.12 -5.24
CA TYR A 126 -0.85 6.48 -4.73
C TYR A 126 0.01 7.49 -4.00
N TRP A 127 0.87 6.96 -3.13
CA TRP A 127 1.88 7.72 -2.40
C TRP A 127 3.25 7.34 -2.93
N GLU A 128 4.03 8.33 -3.29
CA GLU A 128 5.37 8.16 -3.86
C GLU A 128 6.42 8.53 -2.84
N LYS A 129 7.41 7.66 -2.65
CA LYS A 129 8.56 7.97 -1.80
C LYS A 129 9.46 8.99 -2.50
N LEU A 130 9.69 10.11 -1.87
CA LEU A 130 10.55 11.16 -2.42
C LEU A 130 12.02 10.91 -2.10
#